data_2f265afa1d2ddd6eae0eb27e04b801cd
#
_entry.id   2f265afa1d2ddd6eae0eb27e04b801cd
#
_cell.length_a   1.000
_cell.length_b   1.000
_cell.length_c   1.000
_cell.angle_alpha   90.00
_cell.angle_beta   90.00
_cell.angle_gamma   90.00
#
_symmetry.space_group_name_H-M   'P 1'
#
loop_
_entity.id
_entity.type
_entity.pdbx_description
1 polymer ?
#
loop_
_entity_poly.entity_id
_entity_poly.type
_entity_poly.pdbx_seq_one_letter_code
_entity_poly.pdbx_strand_id
1 'polypeptide(L)'
;VARTLHVRRLGRVEYDDGLAMQKMLVEARARERVPDTLLLLEHQRVITLGRGAKVQNILWSPEALVARGFEVFETDRGGDVTYHGPGQIVGYPILDLKPDRKDVRKYVASVEELMIRVAAEYGIQAERIPGLTGVWTRQGKLGAIGVHISRWITSHGFAFNVRTELGDFSAIVPCGINDAGVASLQSLLGDAPPLREVEDVFALEAGEVWESEVFEVPPELRTVSVTLQREDGRVLLLKRRPERGGFWQVLTGRIEEGESPLQTAAREVHEETGFSPRLDEIRDLEYVHAFALGGHDPLLFVEETAFAATVSGEPRLSDEHDEHRWCTPEEAARLLPFAGLRRAVRLAQAGRARG
;
A
#
# COMPACT_ATOMS: atom_id res chain seq x y z
N VAL A 1 -4.45 -31.48 -7.91
CA VAL A 1 -5.36 -30.33 -7.86
C VAL A 1 -4.52 -29.11 -8.15
N ALA A 2 -4.92 -28.32 -9.16
CA ALA A 2 -4.26 -27.04 -9.44
C ALA A 2 -4.29 -26.16 -8.18
N ARG A 3 -3.21 -25.41 -7.92
CA ARG A 3 -3.18 -24.44 -6.82
C ARG A 3 -4.06 -23.25 -7.17
N THR A 4 -4.65 -22.63 -6.17
CA THR A 4 -5.44 -21.41 -6.32
C THR A 4 -4.59 -20.22 -5.91
N LEU A 5 -4.56 -19.18 -6.75
CA LEU A 5 -3.92 -17.91 -6.47
C LEU A 5 -4.96 -16.79 -6.49
N HIS A 6 -5.22 -16.20 -5.34
CA HIS A 6 -6.00 -14.98 -5.25
C HIS A 6 -5.12 -13.77 -5.61
N VAL A 7 -5.55 -12.95 -6.53
CA VAL A 7 -4.90 -11.68 -6.86
C VAL A 7 -5.77 -10.53 -6.35
N ARG A 8 -5.16 -9.68 -5.53
CA ARG A 8 -5.80 -8.47 -5.00
C ARG A 8 -5.04 -7.24 -5.46
N ARG A 9 -5.74 -6.32 -6.12
CA ARG A 9 -5.21 -5.02 -6.51
C ARG A 9 -5.68 -3.99 -5.52
N LEU A 10 -4.73 -3.35 -4.84
CA LEU A 10 -5.01 -2.52 -3.68
C LEU A 10 -4.77 -1.03 -3.94
N GLY A 11 -4.36 -0.66 -5.18
CA GLY A 11 -4.00 0.71 -5.49
C GLY A 11 -2.87 1.20 -4.61
N ARG A 12 -3.01 2.39 -4.04
CA ARG A 12 -1.97 2.99 -3.22
C ARG A 12 -2.16 2.66 -1.75
N VAL A 13 -1.14 2.05 -1.13
CA VAL A 13 -1.16 1.54 0.25
C VAL A 13 -0.03 2.18 1.05
N GLU A 14 -0.32 2.66 2.26
CA GLU A 14 0.73 3.07 3.20
C GLU A 14 1.57 1.85 3.61
N TYR A 15 2.87 2.06 3.85
CA TYR A 15 3.78 0.93 4.04
C TYR A 15 3.45 0.09 5.28
N ASP A 16 3.08 0.75 6.40
CA ASP A 16 2.64 0.09 7.63
C ASP A 16 1.41 -0.81 7.40
N ASP A 17 0.43 -0.30 6.65
CA ASP A 17 -0.79 -1.04 6.33
C ASP A 17 -0.48 -2.25 5.44
N GLY A 18 0.46 -2.08 4.48
CA GLY A 18 0.98 -3.16 3.65
C GLY A 18 1.68 -4.26 4.46
N LEU A 19 2.50 -3.88 5.45
CA LEU A 19 3.13 -4.84 6.37
C LEU A 19 2.10 -5.57 7.24
N ALA A 20 1.11 -4.85 7.76
CA ALA A 20 0.04 -5.43 8.57
C ALA A 20 -0.78 -6.45 7.77
N MET A 21 -1.16 -6.13 6.52
CA MET A 21 -1.87 -7.04 5.63
C MET A 21 -1.07 -8.31 5.35
N GLN A 22 0.22 -8.18 5.03
CA GLN A 22 1.09 -9.33 4.81
C GLN A 22 1.15 -10.24 6.03
N LYS A 23 1.33 -9.67 7.22
CA LYS A 23 1.38 -10.44 8.48
C LYS A 23 0.08 -11.23 8.70
N MET A 24 -1.07 -10.58 8.53
CA MET A 24 -2.38 -11.23 8.67
C MET A 24 -2.56 -12.36 7.65
N LEU A 25 -2.18 -12.13 6.38
CA LEU A 25 -2.25 -13.15 5.32
C LEU A 25 -1.32 -14.35 5.60
N VAL A 26 -0.09 -14.10 6.04
CA VAL A 26 0.87 -15.16 6.41
C VAL A 26 0.30 -16.03 7.53
N GLU A 27 -0.30 -15.42 8.55
CA GLU A 27 -0.94 -16.15 9.65
C GLU A 27 -2.18 -16.94 9.20
N ALA A 28 -3.03 -16.34 8.36
CA ALA A 28 -4.21 -16.99 7.81
C ALA A 28 -3.81 -18.14 6.87
N ARG A 29 -2.80 -17.94 6.01
CA ARG A 29 -2.27 -18.97 5.11
C ARG A 29 -1.65 -20.13 5.86
N ALA A 30 -0.93 -19.86 6.96
CA ALA A 30 -0.35 -20.87 7.82
C ALA A 30 -1.40 -21.78 8.49
N ARG A 31 -2.62 -21.28 8.64
CA ARG A 31 -3.79 -22.00 9.17
C ARG A 31 -4.70 -22.54 8.06
N GLU A 32 -4.27 -22.45 6.80
CA GLU A 32 -5.03 -22.88 5.61
C GLU A 32 -6.42 -22.22 5.47
N ARG A 33 -6.58 -21.01 6.02
CA ARG A 33 -7.85 -20.25 5.96
C ARG A 33 -8.00 -19.42 4.68
N VAL A 34 -6.89 -19.15 4.00
CA VAL A 34 -6.86 -18.44 2.73
C VAL A 34 -5.96 -19.18 1.75
N PRO A 35 -6.23 -19.14 0.43
CA PRO A 35 -5.33 -19.68 -0.59
C PRO A 35 -4.05 -18.85 -0.69
N ASP A 36 -3.15 -19.26 -1.57
CA ASP A 36 -2.01 -18.44 -1.98
C ASP A 36 -2.55 -17.10 -2.51
N THR A 37 -1.91 -16.01 -2.14
CA THR A 37 -2.40 -14.65 -2.46
C THR A 37 -1.27 -13.79 -3.00
N LEU A 38 -1.51 -13.09 -4.11
CA LEU A 38 -0.64 -12.03 -4.63
C LEU A 38 -1.32 -10.68 -4.38
N LEU A 39 -0.68 -9.82 -3.59
CA LEU A 39 -1.06 -8.42 -3.50
C LEU A 39 -0.29 -7.63 -4.55
N LEU A 40 -0.98 -6.83 -5.36
CA LEU A 40 -0.41 -5.85 -6.29
C LEU A 40 -0.83 -4.46 -5.83
N LEU A 41 0.14 -3.57 -5.65
CA LEU A 41 -0.09 -2.26 -5.06
C LEU A 41 1.03 -1.27 -5.43
N GLU A 42 0.82 -0.02 -5.07
CA GLU A 42 1.85 1.02 -5.02
C GLU A 42 2.05 1.49 -3.57
N HIS A 43 3.24 1.94 -3.23
CA HIS A 43 3.47 2.68 -1.99
C HIS A 43 3.67 4.18 -2.23
N GLN A 44 3.49 4.98 -1.18
CA GLN A 44 4.05 6.33 -1.13
C GLN A 44 5.58 6.27 -1.15
N ARG A 45 6.25 7.43 -1.23
CA ARG A 45 7.72 7.47 -1.17
C ARG A 45 8.22 6.88 0.14
N VAL A 46 8.85 5.73 0.06
CA VAL A 46 9.39 5.01 1.22
C VAL A 46 10.74 4.38 0.90
N ILE A 47 11.66 4.49 1.83
CA ILE A 47 12.92 3.77 1.83
C ILE A 47 12.81 2.65 2.85
N THR A 48 13.14 1.43 2.45
CA THR A 48 13.12 0.27 3.35
C THR A 48 14.51 -0.30 3.52
N LEU A 49 14.87 -0.58 4.78
CA LEU A 49 16.11 -1.24 5.15
C LEU A 49 15.83 -2.72 5.42
N GLY A 50 16.40 -3.59 4.59
CA GLY A 50 16.33 -5.03 4.80
C GLY A 50 17.34 -5.51 5.84
N ARG A 51 17.37 -6.82 6.12
CA ARG A 51 18.27 -7.41 7.13
C ARG A 51 19.77 -7.22 6.85
N GLY A 52 20.16 -7.03 5.61
CA GLY A 52 21.53 -6.75 5.19
C GLY A 52 21.84 -5.27 5.03
N ALA A 53 20.90 -4.39 5.37
CA ALA A 53 21.03 -2.98 5.09
C ALA A 53 22.12 -2.30 5.92
N LYS A 54 22.82 -1.40 5.25
CA LYS A 54 23.75 -0.48 5.88
C LYS A 54 23.15 0.91 5.85
N VAL A 55 22.97 1.56 7.00
CA VAL A 55 22.37 2.90 7.11
C VAL A 55 23.11 3.92 6.24
N GLN A 56 24.42 3.77 6.06
CA GLN A 56 25.24 4.61 5.19
C GLN A 56 24.86 4.54 3.70
N ASN A 57 24.05 3.56 3.30
CA ASN A 57 23.50 3.47 1.95
C ASN A 57 22.27 4.37 1.74
N ILE A 58 21.82 5.09 2.77
CA ILE A 58 20.91 6.23 2.66
C ILE A 58 21.79 7.48 2.52
N LEU A 59 21.70 8.14 1.37
CA LEU A 59 22.59 9.25 1.01
C LEU A 59 22.04 10.62 1.44
N TRP A 60 20.71 10.75 1.55
CA TRP A 60 20.09 12.01 1.96
C TRP A 60 19.93 12.07 3.48
N SER A 61 20.01 13.30 4.03
CA SER A 61 19.76 13.50 5.46
C SER A 61 18.29 13.24 5.82
N PRO A 62 17.98 12.90 7.08
CA PRO A 62 16.61 12.72 7.54
C PRO A 62 15.71 13.91 7.23
N GLU A 63 16.21 15.13 7.36
CA GLU A 63 15.48 16.37 7.08
C GLU A 63 15.16 16.51 5.60
N ALA A 64 16.11 16.15 4.72
CA ALA A 64 15.91 16.17 3.27
C ALA A 64 14.89 15.11 2.81
N LEU A 65 14.90 13.94 3.44
CA LEU A 65 13.91 12.88 3.19
C LEU A 65 12.51 13.34 3.59
N VAL A 66 12.34 13.84 4.80
CA VAL A 66 11.05 14.35 5.31
C VAL A 66 10.53 15.49 4.44
N ALA A 67 11.39 16.45 4.06
CA ALA A 67 10.99 17.58 3.23
C ALA A 67 10.50 17.17 1.83
N ARG A 68 10.91 16.00 1.34
CA ARG A 68 10.48 15.42 0.07
C ARG A 68 9.39 14.35 0.21
N GLY A 69 8.86 14.15 1.42
CA GLY A 69 7.78 13.23 1.71
C GLY A 69 8.16 11.76 1.74
N PHE A 70 9.44 11.45 2.00
CA PHE A 70 9.89 10.09 2.22
C PHE A 70 9.68 9.65 3.65
N GLU A 71 9.28 8.40 3.81
CA GLU A 71 9.31 7.68 5.07
C GLU A 71 10.42 6.62 5.04
N VAL A 72 10.93 6.21 6.20
CA VAL A 72 12.01 5.21 6.30
C VAL A 72 11.57 4.11 7.26
N PHE A 73 11.66 2.85 6.83
CA PHE A 73 11.27 1.69 7.62
C PHE A 73 12.38 0.63 7.67
N GLU A 74 12.63 0.10 8.86
CA GLU A 74 13.38 -1.14 9.03
C GLU A 74 12.45 -2.34 8.83
N THR A 75 12.92 -3.37 8.11
CA THR A 75 12.10 -4.51 7.71
C THR A 75 12.86 -5.82 7.85
N ASP A 76 12.12 -6.92 7.90
CA ASP A 76 12.69 -8.26 8.00
C ASP A 76 12.89 -8.96 6.63
N ARG A 77 12.66 -8.25 5.51
CA ARG A 77 12.98 -8.76 4.17
C ARG A 77 14.49 -8.99 3.99
N GLY A 78 14.84 -9.88 3.08
CA GLY A 78 16.22 -10.00 2.62
C GLY A 78 16.68 -8.79 1.81
N GLY A 79 18.00 -8.68 1.66
CA GLY A 79 18.64 -7.61 0.88
C GLY A 79 19.01 -6.37 1.70
N ASP A 80 19.49 -5.36 0.98
CA ASP A 80 19.97 -4.07 1.48
C ASP A 80 18.86 -3.01 1.44
N VAL A 81 19.20 -1.74 1.27
CA VAL A 81 18.28 -0.61 1.10
C VAL A 81 17.59 -0.68 -0.24
N THR A 82 16.31 -0.34 -0.28
CA THR A 82 15.55 -0.11 -1.52
C THR A 82 14.57 1.05 -1.36
N TYR A 83 14.05 1.52 -2.49
CA TYR A 83 13.06 2.57 -2.60
C TYR A 83 11.77 2.01 -3.19
N HIS A 84 10.64 2.46 -2.66
CA HIS A 84 9.32 2.32 -3.26
C HIS A 84 8.67 3.68 -3.40
N GLY A 85 7.87 3.86 -4.44
CA GLY A 85 7.15 5.12 -4.66
C GLY A 85 6.10 5.02 -5.75
N PRO A 86 5.34 6.10 -5.97
CA PRO A 86 4.31 6.16 -7.01
C PRO A 86 4.85 5.80 -8.39
N GLY A 87 4.06 5.04 -9.15
CA GLY A 87 4.46 4.54 -10.46
C GLY A 87 5.29 3.25 -10.44
N GLN A 88 5.58 2.70 -9.26
CA GLN A 88 6.24 1.41 -9.09
C GLN A 88 5.21 0.37 -8.64
N ILE A 89 5.03 -0.71 -9.38
CA ILE A 89 4.23 -1.85 -8.94
C ILE A 89 5.03 -2.64 -7.91
N VAL A 90 4.45 -2.80 -6.73
CA VAL A 90 4.96 -3.68 -5.68
C VAL A 90 4.08 -4.92 -5.63
N GLY A 91 4.70 -6.09 -5.69
CA GLY A 91 4.03 -7.37 -5.57
C GLY A 91 4.45 -8.08 -4.29
N TYR A 92 3.46 -8.49 -3.49
CA TYR A 92 3.66 -9.30 -2.30
C TYR A 92 3.04 -10.69 -2.47
N PRO A 93 3.79 -11.68 -2.97
CA PRO A 93 3.33 -13.06 -3.04
C PRO A 93 3.35 -13.69 -1.65
N ILE A 94 2.19 -14.08 -1.14
CA ILE A 94 2.02 -14.85 0.10
C ILE A 94 1.68 -16.28 -0.30
N LEU A 95 2.71 -17.08 -0.54
CA LEU A 95 2.61 -18.44 -1.08
C LEU A 95 3.04 -19.47 -0.04
N ASP A 96 2.34 -20.57 0.06
CA ASP A 96 2.81 -21.73 0.79
C ASP A 96 3.68 -22.61 -0.13
N LEU A 97 4.97 -22.66 0.17
CA LEU A 97 5.92 -23.45 -0.60
C LEU A 97 5.89 -24.95 -0.25
N LYS A 98 5.03 -25.38 0.64
CA LYS A 98 4.79 -26.80 0.95
C LYS A 98 3.75 -27.39 -0.02
N PRO A 99 3.81 -28.73 -0.21
CA PRO A 99 4.87 -29.65 0.20
C PRO A 99 6.06 -29.71 -0.79
N ASP A 100 5.88 -29.24 -2.03
CA ASP A 100 6.67 -29.57 -3.22
C ASP A 100 7.62 -28.44 -3.70
N ARG A 101 7.49 -27.23 -3.15
CA ARG A 101 8.22 -26.01 -3.59
C ARG A 101 9.20 -25.47 -2.54
N LYS A 102 9.66 -26.30 -1.60
CA LYS A 102 10.56 -25.91 -0.50
C LYS A 102 11.99 -25.64 -0.97
N ASP A 103 12.15 -24.62 -1.81
CA ASP A 103 13.44 -24.18 -2.33
C ASP A 103 13.45 -22.67 -2.48
N VAL A 104 14.19 -21.98 -1.61
CA VAL A 104 14.27 -20.51 -1.60
C VAL A 104 14.84 -19.95 -2.90
N ARG A 105 15.86 -20.63 -3.48
CA ARG A 105 16.49 -20.18 -4.72
C ARG A 105 15.55 -20.31 -5.91
N LYS A 106 14.82 -21.43 -6.00
CA LYS A 106 13.80 -21.63 -7.03
C LYS A 106 12.67 -20.62 -6.88
N TYR A 107 12.25 -20.32 -5.65
CA TYR A 107 11.23 -19.30 -5.43
C TYR A 107 11.69 -17.92 -5.90
N VAL A 108 12.89 -17.47 -5.50
CA VAL A 108 13.43 -16.18 -5.98
C VAL A 108 13.56 -16.17 -7.50
N ALA A 109 14.07 -17.26 -8.11
CA ALA A 109 14.15 -17.38 -9.57
C ALA A 109 12.76 -17.34 -10.24
N SER A 110 11.70 -17.86 -9.61
CA SER A 110 10.34 -17.75 -10.15
C SER A 110 9.80 -16.32 -10.09
N VAL A 111 10.15 -15.54 -9.06
CA VAL A 111 9.79 -14.12 -9.00
C VAL A 111 10.54 -13.31 -10.06
N GLU A 112 11.82 -13.63 -10.32
CA GLU A 112 12.56 -13.03 -11.43
C GLU A 112 11.92 -13.40 -12.77
N GLU A 113 11.54 -14.69 -12.97
CA GLU A 113 10.86 -15.15 -14.18
C GLU A 113 9.57 -14.38 -14.43
N LEU A 114 8.75 -14.19 -13.39
CA LEU A 114 7.52 -13.42 -13.48
C LEU A 114 7.79 -12.00 -14.04
N MET A 115 8.74 -11.28 -13.47
CA MET A 115 9.08 -9.93 -13.94
C MET A 115 9.70 -9.91 -15.34
N ILE A 116 10.48 -10.93 -15.71
CA ILE A 116 11.06 -11.05 -17.06
C ILE A 116 9.95 -11.26 -18.10
N ARG A 117 8.98 -12.12 -17.82
CA ARG A 117 7.83 -12.34 -18.72
C ARG A 117 6.98 -11.09 -18.86
N VAL A 118 6.68 -10.41 -17.75
CA VAL A 118 5.97 -9.12 -17.81
C VAL A 118 6.72 -8.09 -18.65
N ALA A 119 8.05 -7.99 -18.54
CA ALA A 119 8.85 -7.11 -19.39
C ALA A 119 8.78 -7.51 -20.88
N ALA A 120 8.77 -8.82 -21.17
CA ALA A 120 8.70 -9.35 -22.53
C ALA A 120 7.38 -9.02 -23.23
N GLU A 121 6.25 -8.96 -22.52
CA GLU A 121 4.95 -8.52 -23.07
C GLU A 121 4.99 -7.09 -23.65
N TYR A 122 5.92 -6.28 -23.15
CA TYR A 122 6.18 -4.92 -23.66
C TYR A 122 7.39 -4.85 -24.62
N GLY A 123 7.88 -6.01 -25.10
CA GLY A 123 9.01 -6.09 -26.01
C GLY A 123 10.36 -5.75 -25.38
N ILE A 124 10.46 -5.71 -24.05
CA ILE A 124 11.68 -5.40 -23.33
C ILE A 124 12.46 -6.68 -23.03
N GLN A 125 13.71 -6.71 -23.47
CA GLN A 125 14.65 -7.77 -23.09
C GLN A 125 15.18 -7.50 -21.68
N ALA A 126 14.74 -8.32 -20.75
CA ALA A 126 15.18 -8.29 -19.36
C ALA A 126 15.80 -9.64 -18.99
N GLU A 127 16.81 -9.62 -18.12
CA GLU A 127 17.61 -10.79 -17.77
C GLU A 127 18.00 -10.84 -16.31
N ARG A 128 18.48 -12.02 -15.89
CA ARG A 128 19.14 -12.24 -14.60
C ARG A 128 20.64 -12.02 -14.76
N ILE A 129 21.24 -11.30 -13.80
CA ILE A 129 22.70 -11.17 -13.74
C ILE A 129 23.21 -12.06 -12.61
N PRO A 130 24.14 -13.01 -12.87
CA PRO A 130 24.68 -13.87 -11.82
C PRO A 130 25.24 -13.07 -10.64
N GLY A 131 24.78 -13.39 -9.42
CA GLY A 131 25.18 -12.71 -8.20
C GLY A 131 24.42 -11.42 -7.87
N LEU A 132 23.55 -10.94 -8.76
CA LEU A 132 22.77 -9.72 -8.58
C LEU A 132 21.26 -10.04 -8.64
N THR A 133 20.64 -10.25 -7.48
CA THR A 133 19.21 -10.55 -7.40
C THR A 133 18.36 -9.42 -7.99
N GLY A 134 17.35 -9.80 -8.79
CA GLY A 134 16.42 -8.89 -9.46
C GLY A 134 16.50 -9.02 -10.98
N VAL A 135 15.80 -8.14 -11.68
CA VAL A 135 15.66 -8.17 -13.13
C VAL A 135 16.31 -6.95 -13.75
N TRP A 136 17.10 -7.16 -14.78
CA TRP A 136 18.00 -6.16 -15.35
C TRP A 136 17.77 -5.99 -16.85
N THR A 137 18.00 -4.79 -17.32
CA THR A 137 18.08 -4.43 -18.72
C THR A 137 19.46 -3.82 -19.01
N ARG A 138 19.76 -3.54 -20.28
CA ARG A 138 21.00 -2.84 -20.65
C ARG A 138 21.09 -1.42 -20.03
N GLN A 139 19.96 -0.81 -19.67
CA GLN A 139 19.93 0.55 -19.11
C GLN A 139 19.94 0.56 -17.56
N GLY A 140 19.81 -0.61 -16.92
CA GLY A 140 19.82 -0.72 -15.48
C GLY A 140 18.80 -1.70 -14.92
N LYS A 141 18.65 -1.66 -13.59
CA LYS A 141 17.73 -2.53 -12.85
C LYS A 141 16.28 -2.11 -13.07
N LEU A 142 15.48 -2.99 -13.66
CA LEU A 142 14.05 -2.80 -13.89
C LEU A 142 13.21 -3.28 -12.72
N GLY A 143 13.62 -4.37 -12.07
CA GLY A 143 12.90 -4.96 -10.95
C GLY A 143 13.83 -5.39 -9.81
N ALA A 144 13.42 -5.12 -8.59
CA ALA A 144 14.10 -5.48 -7.35
C ALA A 144 13.33 -6.56 -6.59
N ILE A 145 14.05 -7.42 -5.85
CA ILE A 145 13.46 -8.49 -5.03
C ILE A 145 14.03 -8.42 -3.62
N GLY A 146 13.13 -8.51 -2.64
CA GLY A 146 13.48 -8.70 -1.26
C GLY A 146 12.39 -9.52 -0.57
N VAL A 147 12.66 -10.78 -0.25
CA VAL A 147 11.68 -11.71 0.31
C VAL A 147 12.02 -12.10 1.74
N HIS A 148 11.00 -12.52 2.47
CA HIS A 148 11.12 -13.23 3.74
C HIS A 148 10.31 -14.53 3.67
N ILE A 149 10.82 -15.59 4.28
CA ILE A 149 10.14 -16.88 4.31
C ILE A 149 10.13 -17.37 5.77
N SER A 150 8.93 -17.61 6.28
CA SER A 150 8.71 -18.18 7.61
C SER A 150 7.81 -19.39 7.51
N ARG A 151 8.25 -20.52 8.06
CA ARG A 151 7.51 -21.79 8.01
C ARG A 151 7.11 -22.21 6.59
N TRP A 152 7.93 -21.86 5.61
CA TRP A 152 7.72 -22.07 4.18
C TRP A 152 6.57 -21.24 3.57
N ILE A 153 6.12 -20.20 4.25
CA ILE A 153 5.22 -19.20 3.70
C ILE A 153 6.01 -17.94 3.39
N THR A 154 5.81 -17.39 2.20
CA THR A 154 6.52 -16.21 1.71
C THR A 154 5.85 -14.92 2.17
N SER A 155 6.63 -13.85 2.30
CA SER A 155 6.19 -12.48 2.49
C SER A 155 7.20 -11.51 1.88
N HIS A 156 6.87 -10.23 1.81
CA HIS A 156 7.51 -9.27 0.94
C HIS A 156 7.47 -9.77 -0.50
N GLY A 157 8.38 -9.36 -1.37
CA GLY A 157 8.32 -9.83 -2.74
C GLY A 157 9.18 -9.00 -3.68
N PHE A 158 8.55 -8.30 -4.61
CA PHE A 158 9.24 -7.59 -5.67
C PHE A 158 8.72 -6.15 -5.83
N ALA A 159 9.54 -5.34 -6.50
CA ALA A 159 9.18 -4.01 -6.96
C ALA A 159 9.57 -3.90 -8.44
N PHE A 160 8.66 -3.44 -9.28
CA PHE A 160 8.82 -3.33 -10.72
C PHE A 160 8.57 -1.89 -11.16
N ASN A 161 9.54 -1.26 -11.79
CA ASN A 161 9.47 0.13 -12.19
C ASN A 161 8.67 0.30 -13.48
N VAL A 162 7.49 0.88 -13.42
CA VAL A 162 6.66 1.18 -14.60
C VAL A 162 6.84 2.64 -15.02
N ARG A 163 6.37 3.61 -14.23
CA ARG A 163 6.53 5.06 -14.40
C ARG A 163 7.13 5.70 -13.17
N THR A 164 7.95 4.94 -12.46
CA THR A 164 8.61 5.34 -11.22
C THR A 164 9.50 6.56 -11.46
N GLU A 165 9.46 7.54 -10.54
CA GLU A 165 10.42 8.66 -10.56
C GLU A 165 11.81 8.14 -10.22
N LEU A 166 12.61 7.87 -11.26
CA LEU A 166 13.94 7.27 -11.10
C LEU A 166 14.93 8.18 -10.37
N GLY A 167 14.70 9.49 -10.38
CA GLY A 167 15.50 10.47 -9.63
C GLY A 167 15.45 10.24 -8.12
N ASP A 168 14.38 9.66 -7.61
CA ASP A 168 14.21 9.35 -6.18
C ASP A 168 15.18 8.26 -5.69
N PHE A 169 15.69 7.39 -6.59
CA PHE A 169 16.74 6.42 -6.25
C PHE A 169 18.07 7.07 -5.87
N SER A 170 18.29 8.35 -6.22
CA SER A 170 19.47 9.10 -5.77
C SER A 170 19.53 9.30 -4.24
N ALA A 171 18.43 9.04 -3.54
CA ALA A 171 18.42 9.06 -2.07
C ALA A 171 19.16 7.87 -1.43
N ILE A 172 19.45 6.82 -2.21
CA ILE A 172 20.05 5.58 -1.72
C ILE A 172 21.15 5.06 -2.64
N VAL A 173 22.00 4.16 -2.12
CA VAL A 173 22.85 3.27 -2.95
C VAL A 173 22.11 1.92 -3.05
N PRO A 174 21.41 1.63 -4.16
CA PRO A 174 20.61 0.41 -4.27
C PRO A 174 21.51 -0.84 -4.18
N CYS A 175 21.29 -1.70 -3.19
CA CYS A 175 22.03 -2.96 -3.01
C CYS A 175 23.57 -2.80 -2.97
N GLY A 176 24.10 -1.62 -2.61
CA GLY A 176 25.54 -1.35 -2.58
C GLY A 176 26.23 -1.35 -3.96
N ILE A 177 25.47 -1.24 -5.06
CA ILE A 177 25.97 -1.25 -6.43
C ILE A 177 26.04 0.20 -6.93
N ASN A 178 27.24 0.76 -6.97
CA ASN A 178 27.45 2.16 -7.33
C ASN A 178 27.31 2.47 -8.83
N ASP A 179 27.47 1.45 -9.70
CA ASP A 179 27.63 1.67 -11.16
C ASP A 179 26.46 1.12 -12.00
N ALA A 180 25.48 0.45 -11.39
CA ALA A 180 24.32 -0.06 -12.12
C ALA A 180 23.15 0.93 -12.01
N GLY A 181 22.78 1.52 -13.12
CA GLY A 181 21.60 2.38 -13.22
C GLY A 181 20.29 1.69 -12.84
N VAL A 182 19.24 2.46 -12.75
CA VAL A 182 17.86 1.97 -12.63
C VAL A 182 17.09 2.30 -13.90
N ALA A 183 16.17 1.42 -14.30
CA ALA A 183 15.31 1.59 -15.45
C ALA A 183 13.85 1.45 -15.06
N SER A 184 12.95 1.97 -15.90
CA SER A 184 11.50 1.77 -15.81
C SER A 184 10.95 1.50 -17.20
N LEU A 185 9.72 0.97 -17.30
CA LEU A 185 9.06 0.83 -18.59
C LEU A 185 9.01 2.18 -19.32
N GLN A 186 8.71 3.25 -18.59
CA GLN A 186 8.69 4.60 -19.18
C GLN A 186 10.03 5.03 -19.74
N SER A 187 11.14 4.77 -19.05
CA SER A 187 12.47 5.15 -19.55
C SER A 187 12.91 4.31 -20.76
N LEU A 188 12.39 3.09 -20.89
CA LEU A 188 12.74 2.16 -21.96
C LEU A 188 11.88 2.33 -23.22
N LEU A 189 10.60 2.68 -23.05
CA LEU A 189 9.60 2.77 -24.13
C LEU A 189 9.35 4.22 -24.59
N GLY A 190 9.73 5.23 -23.77
CA GLY A 190 9.38 6.64 -23.98
C GLY A 190 8.04 7.02 -23.33
N ASP A 191 7.06 6.12 -23.37
CA ASP A 191 5.80 6.25 -22.63
C ASP A 191 5.49 4.94 -21.92
N ALA A 192 4.87 4.99 -20.75
CA ALA A 192 4.56 3.81 -19.96
C ALA A 192 3.09 3.42 -20.10
N PRO A 193 2.78 2.12 -20.17
CA PRO A 193 1.41 1.66 -20.09
C PRO A 193 0.77 2.06 -18.74
N PRO A 194 -0.58 2.12 -18.68
CA PRO A 194 -1.28 2.30 -17.42
C PRO A 194 -0.88 1.21 -16.41
N LEU A 195 -0.71 1.57 -15.13
CA LEU A 195 -0.33 0.61 -14.08
C LEU A 195 -1.29 -0.59 -14.03
N ARG A 196 -2.58 -0.33 -14.18
CA ARG A 196 -3.61 -1.38 -14.19
C ARG A 196 -3.38 -2.43 -15.27
N GLU A 197 -2.98 -2.02 -16.47
CA GLU A 197 -2.66 -2.92 -17.57
C GLU A 197 -1.44 -3.81 -17.21
N VAL A 198 -0.42 -3.22 -16.60
CA VAL A 198 0.76 -3.97 -16.16
C VAL A 198 0.41 -4.94 -15.03
N GLU A 199 -0.48 -4.55 -14.12
CA GLU A 199 -1.01 -5.45 -13.08
C GLU A 199 -1.82 -6.61 -13.67
N ASP A 200 -2.56 -6.40 -14.77
CA ASP A 200 -3.28 -7.46 -15.47
C ASP A 200 -2.30 -8.50 -16.04
N VAL A 201 -1.21 -8.03 -16.64
CA VAL A 201 -0.13 -8.89 -17.12
C VAL A 201 0.53 -9.64 -15.96
N PHE A 202 0.82 -8.96 -14.83
CA PHE A 202 1.35 -9.63 -13.64
C PHE A 202 0.44 -10.75 -13.13
N ALA A 203 -0.88 -10.52 -13.11
CA ALA A 203 -1.83 -11.53 -12.67
C ALA A 203 -1.84 -12.76 -13.57
N LEU A 204 -1.82 -12.56 -14.88
CA LEU A 204 -1.78 -13.63 -15.88
C LEU A 204 -0.49 -14.45 -15.75
N GLU A 205 0.67 -13.77 -15.81
CA GLU A 205 1.98 -14.44 -15.77
C GLU A 205 2.25 -15.12 -14.41
N ALA A 206 1.71 -14.60 -13.31
CA ALA A 206 1.79 -15.24 -12.01
C ALA A 206 1.10 -16.61 -12.00
N GLY A 207 -0.06 -16.72 -12.66
CA GLY A 207 -0.76 -18.00 -12.84
C GLY A 207 0.12 -19.04 -13.56
N GLU A 208 0.74 -18.63 -14.65
CA GLU A 208 1.62 -19.49 -15.45
C GLU A 208 2.90 -19.88 -14.68
N VAL A 209 3.60 -18.89 -14.12
CA VAL A 209 4.88 -19.11 -13.41
C VAL A 209 4.71 -19.96 -12.16
N TRP A 210 3.60 -19.79 -11.45
CA TRP A 210 3.34 -20.56 -10.22
C TRP A 210 2.33 -21.69 -10.42
N GLU A 211 1.99 -22.03 -11.67
CA GLU A 211 1.11 -23.16 -12.04
C GLU A 211 -0.18 -23.14 -11.19
N SER A 212 -0.85 -21.99 -11.16
CA SER A 212 -2.00 -21.73 -10.31
C SER A 212 -3.17 -21.18 -11.11
N GLU A 213 -4.39 -21.56 -10.73
CA GLU A 213 -5.60 -20.94 -11.24
C GLU A 213 -5.80 -19.59 -10.53
N VAL A 214 -5.90 -18.52 -11.32
CA VAL A 214 -5.97 -17.15 -10.83
C VAL A 214 -7.40 -16.70 -10.63
N PHE A 215 -7.68 -16.16 -9.46
CA PHE A 215 -8.95 -15.51 -9.13
C PHE A 215 -8.69 -14.06 -8.68
N GLU A 216 -9.27 -13.10 -9.39
CA GLU A 216 -9.29 -11.72 -8.92
C GLU A 216 -10.30 -11.58 -7.79
N VAL A 217 -9.83 -11.02 -6.67
CA VAL A 217 -10.66 -10.83 -5.48
C VAL A 217 -10.69 -9.34 -5.15
N PRO A 218 -11.83 -8.66 -5.37
CA PRO A 218 -11.99 -7.26 -5.00
C PRO A 218 -12.02 -7.10 -3.47
N PRO A 219 -11.90 -5.86 -2.95
CA PRO A 219 -12.13 -5.59 -1.54
C PRO A 219 -13.56 -5.98 -1.14
N GLU A 220 -13.70 -6.59 0.02
CA GLU A 220 -15.00 -7.02 0.57
C GLU A 220 -15.83 -5.85 1.09
N LEU A 221 -15.17 -4.76 1.46
CA LEU A 221 -15.82 -3.55 1.94
C LEU A 221 -15.29 -2.32 1.19
N ARG A 222 -16.21 -1.40 0.90
CA ARG A 222 -15.89 -0.05 0.43
C ARG A 222 -16.41 0.95 1.44
N THR A 223 -15.53 1.83 1.90
CA THR A 223 -15.83 2.81 2.94
C THR A 223 -15.38 4.20 2.52
N VAL A 224 -15.83 5.18 3.27
CA VAL A 224 -15.31 6.54 3.23
C VAL A 224 -14.70 6.91 4.56
N SER A 225 -13.70 7.80 4.55
CA SER A 225 -13.28 8.54 5.73
C SER A 225 -13.43 10.03 5.51
N VAL A 226 -13.88 10.76 6.52
CA VAL A 226 -14.06 12.22 6.44
C VAL A 226 -13.29 12.90 7.56
N THR A 227 -12.28 13.67 7.19
CA THR A 227 -11.55 14.53 8.12
C THR A 227 -12.33 15.83 8.33
N LEU A 228 -13.07 15.91 9.41
CA LEU A 228 -13.77 17.14 9.80
C LEU A 228 -12.82 18.11 10.50
N GLN A 229 -12.81 19.36 10.06
CA GLN A 229 -11.90 20.40 10.53
C GLN A 229 -12.67 21.64 10.99
N ARG A 230 -12.13 22.34 11.98
CA ARG A 230 -12.54 23.73 12.33
C ARG A 230 -11.71 24.74 11.54
N GLU A 231 -12.17 25.99 11.55
CA GLU A 231 -11.45 27.12 10.93
C GLU A 231 -10.05 27.33 11.55
N ASP A 232 -9.83 26.98 12.81
CA ASP A 232 -8.52 27.04 13.48
C ASP A 232 -7.58 25.89 13.09
N GLY A 233 -8.02 24.96 12.22
CA GLY A 233 -7.24 23.82 11.75
C GLY A 233 -7.28 22.58 12.62
N ARG A 234 -8.00 22.61 13.73
CA ARG A 234 -8.20 21.41 14.56
C ARG A 234 -9.06 20.39 13.84
N VAL A 235 -8.74 19.12 14.05
CA VAL A 235 -9.39 17.95 13.48
C VAL A 235 -10.26 17.26 14.50
N LEU A 236 -11.47 16.88 14.13
CA LEU A 236 -12.36 16.08 14.96
C LEU A 236 -11.93 14.62 14.92
N LEU A 237 -11.66 14.05 16.09
CA LEU A 237 -11.54 12.62 16.29
C LEU A 237 -12.73 12.11 17.10
N LEU A 238 -13.21 10.93 16.72
CA LEU A 238 -14.28 10.20 17.39
C LEU A 238 -13.68 8.93 18.01
N LYS A 239 -14.09 8.60 19.21
CA LYS A 239 -13.63 7.38 19.90
C LYS A 239 -14.71 6.32 19.78
N ARG A 240 -14.40 5.22 19.12
CA ARG A 240 -15.31 4.07 19.04
C ARG A 240 -15.54 3.47 20.41
N ARG A 241 -16.75 2.95 20.63
CA ARG A 241 -17.07 2.19 21.85
C ARG A 241 -16.14 0.98 22.01
N PRO A 242 -15.86 0.53 23.25
CA PRO A 242 -15.01 -0.64 23.51
C PRO A 242 -15.43 -1.89 22.73
N GLU A 243 -16.72 -2.14 22.58
CA GLU A 243 -17.30 -3.27 21.83
C GLU A 243 -16.98 -3.20 20.33
N ARG A 244 -16.67 -2.00 19.85
CA ARG A 244 -16.27 -1.71 18.46
C ARG A 244 -14.77 -1.45 18.30
N GLY A 245 -13.95 -1.79 19.32
CA GLY A 245 -12.50 -1.70 19.29
C GLY A 245 -11.87 -0.58 20.11
N GLY A 246 -12.63 0.42 20.60
CA GLY A 246 -12.18 1.41 21.57
C GLY A 246 -11.10 2.39 21.13
N PHE A 247 -10.80 2.51 19.84
CA PHE A 247 -9.74 3.35 19.30
C PHE A 247 -10.27 4.69 18.77
N TRP A 248 -9.37 5.66 18.63
CA TRP A 248 -9.66 6.95 17.99
C TRP A 248 -9.61 6.83 16.47
N GLN A 249 -10.53 7.48 15.80
CA GLN A 249 -10.56 7.57 14.34
C GLN A 249 -11.10 8.95 13.89
N VAL A 250 -10.92 9.30 12.62
CA VAL A 250 -11.76 10.29 11.95
C VAL A 250 -13.12 9.65 11.68
N LEU A 251 -14.10 10.41 11.24
CA LEU A 251 -15.38 9.84 10.82
C LEU A 251 -15.17 8.84 9.68
N THR A 252 -15.82 7.66 9.76
CA THR A 252 -15.76 6.63 8.73
C THR A 252 -17.14 6.02 8.53
N GLY A 253 -17.47 5.63 7.30
CA GLY A 253 -18.75 4.99 7.01
C GLY A 253 -18.69 4.04 5.83
N ARG A 254 -19.61 3.08 5.79
CA ARG A 254 -19.72 2.11 4.72
C ARG A 254 -20.51 2.70 3.55
N ILE A 255 -20.02 2.49 2.32
CA ILE A 255 -20.75 2.84 1.10
C ILE A 255 -21.91 1.84 0.94
N GLU A 256 -23.14 2.34 0.90
CA GLU A 256 -24.33 1.52 0.67
C GLU A 256 -24.60 1.35 -0.83
N GLU A 257 -25.44 0.37 -1.16
CA GLU A 257 -25.79 0.10 -2.55
C GLU A 257 -26.50 1.30 -3.21
N GLY A 258 -25.94 1.75 -4.32
CA GLY A 258 -26.46 2.92 -5.07
C GLY A 258 -25.91 4.26 -4.60
N GLU A 259 -25.14 4.32 -3.52
CA GLU A 259 -24.49 5.56 -3.10
C GLU A 259 -23.15 5.80 -3.82
N SER A 260 -22.87 7.04 -4.15
CA SER A 260 -21.52 7.48 -4.47
C SER A 260 -20.71 7.71 -3.17
N PRO A 261 -19.38 7.62 -3.20
CA PRO A 261 -18.55 7.90 -2.01
C PRO A 261 -18.83 9.27 -1.39
N LEU A 262 -19.09 10.30 -2.21
CA LEU A 262 -19.41 11.65 -1.72
C LEU A 262 -20.77 11.71 -1.01
N GLN A 263 -21.77 11.00 -1.52
CA GLN A 263 -23.10 10.91 -0.86
C GLN A 263 -22.98 10.20 0.48
N THR A 264 -22.24 9.09 0.53
CA THR A 264 -21.93 8.39 1.78
C THR A 264 -21.23 9.32 2.77
N ALA A 265 -20.21 10.06 2.33
CA ALA A 265 -19.50 11.01 3.19
C ALA A 265 -20.45 12.04 3.83
N ALA A 266 -21.39 12.61 3.05
CA ALA A 266 -22.36 13.55 3.56
C ALA A 266 -23.36 12.92 4.55
N ARG A 267 -23.87 11.72 4.25
CA ARG A 267 -24.78 10.96 5.13
C ARG A 267 -24.12 10.66 6.47
N GLU A 268 -22.93 10.06 6.41
CA GLU A 268 -22.18 9.67 7.63
C GLU A 268 -21.82 10.89 8.49
N VAL A 269 -21.43 12.02 7.88
CA VAL A 269 -21.20 13.26 8.63
C VAL A 269 -22.45 13.68 9.39
N HIS A 270 -23.62 13.60 8.75
CA HIS A 270 -24.88 13.95 9.41
C HIS A 270 -25.23 12.97 10.54
N GLU A 271 -25.18 11.66 10.25
CA GLU A 271 -25.57 10.61 11.19
C GLU A 271 -24.67 10.56 12.43
N GLU A 272 -23.35 10.68 12.24
CA GLU A 272 -22.38 10.52 13.31
C GLU A 272 -22.13 11.77 14.14
N THR A 273 -22.38 12.96 13.56
CA THR A 273 -22.01 14.23 14.22
C THR A 273 -23.12 15.28 14.24
N GLY A 274 -24.22 15.09 13.52
CA GLY A 274 -25.27 16.09 13.36
C GLY A 274 -24.88 17.28 12.48
N PHE A 275 -23.68 17.37 11.98
CA PHE A 275 -23.29 18.38 10.98
C PHE A 275 -23.91 18.04 9.63
N SER A 276 -24.17 19.05 8.82
CA SER A 276 -24.79 18.88 7.49
C SER A 276 -24.10 19.78 6.47
N PRO A 277 -22.84 19.51 6.14
CA PRO A 277 -22.16 20.24 5.07
C PRO A 277 -22.84 19.93 3.72
N ARG A 278 -22.90 20.92 2.85
CA ARG A 278 -23.37 20.71 1.47
C ARG A 278 -22.35 19.85 0.72
N LEU A 279 -22.79 19.16 -0.32
CA LEU A 279 -21.91 18.28 -1.12
C LEU A 279 -20.70 19.04 -1.71
N ASP A 280 -20.88 20.30 -2.10
CA ASP A 280 -19.80 21.15 -2.63
C ASP A 280 -18.85 21.70 -1.54
N GLU A 281 -19.18 21.53 -0.28
CA GLU A 281 -18.33 21.84 0.88
C GLU A 281 -17.50 20.64 1.35
N ILE A 282 -17.81 19.44 0.85
CA ILE A 282 -17.06 18.21 1.12
C ILE A 282 -16.02 18.05 0.00
N ARG A 283 -14.76 18.21 0.36
CA ARG A 283 -13.63 18.14 -0.58
C ARG A 283 -13.13 16.70 -0.70
N ASP A 284 -13.06 16.17 -1.91
CA ASP A 284 -12.34 14.95 -2.22
C ASP A 284 -10.83 15.18 -2.01
N LEU A 285 -10.17 14.29 -1.28
CA LEU A 285 -8.73 14.34 -1.07
C LEU A 285 -7.94 13.66 -2.18
N GLU A 286 -8.64 13.12 -3.21
CA GLU A 286 -8.03 12.32 -4.29
C GLU A 286 -7.14 11.21 -3.71
N TYR A 287 -7.58 10.64 -2.60
CA TYR A 287 -6.85 9.63 -1.87
C TYR A 287 -7.76 8.43 -1.56
N VAL A 288 -7.42 7.32 -2.18
CA VAL A 288 -8.01 6.01 -1.90
C VAL A 288 -6.89 5.14 -1.35
N HIS A 289 -7.16 4.42 -0.30
CA HIS A 289 -6.22 3.48 0.30
C HIS A 289 -6.90 2.17 0.68
N ALA A 290 -6.09 1.13 0.82
CA ALA A 290 -6.57 -0.18 1.20
C ALA A 290 -5.88 -0.66 2.47
N PHE A 291 -6.63 -1.40 3.29
CA PHE A 291 -6.14 -2.08 4.49
C PHE A 291 -6.96 -3.34 4.74
N ALA A 292 -6.52 -4.17 5.70
CA ALA A 292 -7.29 -5.33 6.11
C ALA A 292 -7.70 -5.22 7.58
N LEU A 293 -8.91 -5.67 7.88
CA LEU A 293 -9.42 -5.77 9.24
C LEU A 293 -9.07 -7.14 9.82
N GLY A 294 -8.34 -7.12 10.93
CA GLY A 294 -8.06 -8.31 11.72
C GLY A 294 -9.29 -8.76 12.54
N GLY A 295 -9.25 -10.02 13.01
CA GLY A 295 -10.34 -10.57 13.83
C GLY A 295 -11.52 -11.13 13.05
N HIS A 296 -11.51 -11.02 11.73
CA HIS A 296 -12.50 -11.62 10.84
C HIS A 296 -11.98 -12.92 10.21
N ASP A 297 -12.90 -13.85 9.92
CA ASP A 297 -12.62 -15.10 9.22
C ASP A 297 -13.71 -15.33 8.15
N PRO A 298 -13.40 -15.16 6.86
CA PRO A 298 -12.12 -14.74 6.27
C PRO A 298 -11.72 -13.29 6.59
N LEU A 299 -10.45 -12.94 6.31
CA LEU A 299 -9.95 -11.55 6.40
C LEU A 299 -10.76 -10.64 5.50
N LEU A 300 -11.13 -9.46 6.00
CA LEU A 300 -11.84 -8.44 5.24
C LEU A 300 -10.87 -7.37 4.74
N PHE A 301 -10.77 -7.22 3.44
CA PHE A 301 -10.03 -6.12 2.80
C PHE A 301 -10.98 -4.96 2.55
N VAL A 302 -10.53 -3.78 2.91
CA VAL A 302 -11.28 -2.53 2.83
C VAL A 302 -10.60 -1.61 1.84
N GLU A 303 -11.37 -1.01 0.95
CA GLU A 303 -10.99 0.14 0.14
C GLU A 303 -11.69 1.38 0.69
N GLU A 304 -10.92 2.39 1.05
CA GLU A 304 -11.44 3.60 1.70
C GLU A 304 -11.10 4.85 0.90
N THR A 305 -12.13 5.64 0.57
CA THR A 305 -12.00 6.94 -0.11
C THR A 305 -12.04 8.06 0.93
N ALA A 306 -11.05 8.96 0.89
CA ALA A 306 -10.88 9.99 1.89
C ALA A 306 -11.41 11.36 1.44
N PHE A 307 -12.16 12.00 2.34
CA PHE A 307 -12.72 13.34 2.17
C PHE A 307 -12.34 14.26 3.33
N ALA A 308 -12.56 15.56 3.16
CA ALA A 308 -12.46 16.55 4.23
C ALA A 308 -13.58 17.59 4.13
N ALA A 309 -14.05 18.10 5.27
CA ALA A 309 -14.97 19.23 5.30
C ALA A 309 -14.64 20.15 6.48
N THR A 310 -14.95 21.44 6.34
CA THR A 310 -14.85 22.42 7.43
C THR A 310 -16.23 22.56 8.09
N VAL A 311 -16.25 22.46 9.41
CA VAL A 311 -17.48 22.53 10.21
C VAL A 311 -17.30 23.49 11.38
N SER A 312 -18.42 23.99 11.91
CA SER A 312 -18.46 24.89 13.08
C SER A 312 -19.38 24.33 14.17
N GLY A 313 -19.08 24.62 15.42
CA GLY A 313 -19.84 24.13 16.56
C GLY A 313 -19.31 22.85 17.19
N GLU A 314 -20.13 22.20 18.02
CA GLU A 314 -19.82 20.93 18.68
C GLU A 314 -20.62 19.79 18.04
N PRO A 315 -20.03 18.59 17.87
CA PRO A 315 -20.73 17.45 17.30
C PRO A 315 -21.77 16.89 18.28
N ARG A 316 -22.85 16.38 17.72
CA ARG A 316 -23.80 15.54 18.43
C ARG A 316 -23.52 14.09 18.06
N LEU A 317 -22.87 13.36 18.95
CA LEU A 317 -22.44 11.99 18.67
C LEU A 317 -23.61 11.03 18.47
N SER A 318 -23.44 10.09 17.56
CA SER A 318 -24.27 8.89 17.43
C SER A 318 -23.99 7.91 18.57
N ASP A 319 -24.77 6.83 18.62
CA ASP A 319 -24.58 5.75 19.60
C ASP A 319 -23.35 4.87 19.31
N GLU A 320 -22.59 5.14 18.26
CA GLU A 320 -21.39 4.38 17.89
C GLU A 320 -20.13 4.86 18.60
N HIS A 321 -20.16 6.08 19.13
CA HIS A 321 -19.01 6.77 19.72
C HIS A 321 -19.27 7.21 21.16
N ASP A 322 -18.27 7.03 22.02
CA ASP A 322 -18.34 7.42 23.45
C ASP A 322 -17.81 8.82 23.71
N GLU A 323 -16.86 9.29 22.90
CA GLU A 323 -16.11 10.50 23.15
C GLU A 323 -15.71 11.17 21.83
N HIS A 324 -15.59 12.47 21.81
CA HIS A 324 -14.98 13.21 20.71
C HIS A 324 -13.89 14.15 21.23
N ARG A 325 -12.97 14.51 20.34
CA ARG A 325 -11.89 15.44 20.65
C ARG A 325 -11.49 16.27 19.44
N TRP A 326 -11.38 17.56 19.64
CA TRP A 326 -10.76 18.47 18.69
C TRP A 326 -9.25 18.50 18.95
N CYS A 327 -8.47 17.94 18.02
CA CYS A 327 -7.02 17.76 18.13
C CYS A 327 -6.27 18.65 17.14
N THR A 328 -5.03 19.02 17.47
CA THR A 328 -4.12 19.48 16.41
C THR A 328 -3.82 18.32 15.46
N PRO A 329 -3.38 18.58 14.21
CA PRO A 329 -3.00 17.50 13.29
C PRO A 329 -1.93 16.56 13.84
N GLU A 330 -0.98 17.09 14.65
CA GLU A 330 0.08 16.32 15.27
C GLU A 330 -0.47 15.42 16.40
N GLU A 331 -1.42 15.91 17.20
CA GLU A 331 -2.11 15.11 18.22
C GLU A 331 -2.94 14.02 17.56
N ALA A 332 -3.68 14.35 16.48
CA ALA A 332 -4.47 13.39 15.72
C ALA A 332 -3.58 12.27 15.15
N ALA A 333 -2.43 12.61 14.59
CA ALA A 333 -1.49 11.62 14.05
C ALA A 333 -0.96 10.64 15.11
N ARG A 334 -0.88 11.04 16.38
CA ARG A 334 -0.46 10.15 17.48
C ARG A 334 -1.59 9.25 17.98
N LEU A 335 -2.83 9.69 17.87
CA LEU A 335 -4.00 8.95 18.36
C LEU A 335 -4.55 7.97 17.32
N LEU A 336 -4.38 8.27 16.03
CA LEU A 336 -4.88 7.45 14.92
C LEU A 336 -4.01 6.21 14.72
N PRO A 337 -4.57 4.98 14.86
CA PRO A 337 -3.79 3.75 14.74
C PRO A 337 -3.43 3.40 13.29
N PHE A 338 -4.27 3.80 12.32
CA PHE A 338 -4.11 3.43 10.92
C PHE A 338 -3.33 4.47 10.13
N ALA A 339 -2.37 4.02 9.32
CA ALA A 339 -1.50 4.90 8.53
C ALA A 339 -2.29 5.68 7.48
N GLY A 340 -3.28 5.05 6.83
CA GLY A 340 -4.17 5.68 5.86
C GLY A 340 -4.93 6.86 6.43
N LEU A 341 -5.48 6.73 7.65
CA LEU A 341 -6.17 7.84 8.33
C LEU A 341 -5.22 8.99 8.70
N ARG A 342 -3.99 8.68 9.16
CA ARG A 342 -2.96 9.71 9.40
C ARG A 342 -2.62 10.47 8.12
N ARG A 343 -2.57 9.77 6.99
CA ARG A 343 -2.34 10.37 5.68
C ARG A 343 -3.50 11.27 5.24
N ALA A 344 -4.75 10.82 5.41
CA ALA A 344 -5.93 11.60 5.11
C ALA A 344 -5.95 12.93 5.88
N VAL A 345 -5.62 12.91 7.19
CA VAL A 345 -5.49 14.13 7.99
C VAL A 345 -4.41 15.08 7.42
N ARG A 346 -3.24 14.57 7.05
CA ARG A 346 -2.18 15.40 6.44
C ARG A 346 -2.64 16.05 5.13
N LEU A 347 -3.33 15.29 4.27
CA LEU A 347 -3.85 15.80 3.00
C LEU A 347 -4.96 16.84 3.19
N ALA A 348 -5.81 16.62 4.18
CA ALA A 348 -6.84 17.59 4.54
C ALA A 348 -6.23 18.96 4.92
N GLN A 349 -5.13 18.98 5.68
CA GLN A 349 -4.41 20.20 6.06
C GLN A 349 -3.70 20.87 4.88
N ALA A 350 -3.02 20.08 4.03
CA ALA A 350 -2.29 20.61 2.88
C ALA A 350 -3.20 21.35 1.88
N GLY A 351 -4.44 20.92 1.73
CA GLY A 351 -5.43 21.58 0.86
C GLY A 351 -5.93 22.93 1.38
N ARG A 352 -5.83 23.20 2.69
CA ARG A 352 -6.16 24.53 3.25
C ARG A 352 -5.11 25.60 2.96
N ALA A 353 -3.85 25.20 2.87
CA ALA A 353 -2.76 26.13 2.63
C ALA A 353 -2.72 26.68 1.18
N ARG A 354 -3.55 26.14 0.28
CA ARG A 354 -3.60 26.51 -1.14
C ARG A 354 -4.87 27.28 -1.53
N GLY A 355 -5.84 27.45 -0.65
CA GLY A 355 -7.07 28.23 -0.81
C GLY A 355 -7.04 29.47 0.09
#